data_4b4034c3ccd8ea2d8de2d1cb1d12fc17
#
_entry.id   4b4034c3ccd8ea2d8de2d1cb1d12fc17
#
_cell.length_a   1.000
_cell.length_b   1.000
_cell.length_c   1.000
_cell.angle_alpha   90.00
_cell.angle_beta   90.00
_cell.angle_gamma   90.00
#
_symmetry.space_group_name_H-M   'P 1'
#
loop_
_entity.id
_entity.type
_entity.pdbx_description
1 polymer ?
#
loop_
_entity_poly.entity_id
_entity_poly.type
_entity_poly.pdbx_seq_one_letter_code
_entity_poly.pdbx_strand_id
1 'polypeptide(L)'
;ISLGFITKGFAIVAICGLDFLCYCFSNRKINSFFSAILNIKAWAIFIIIVSPWLVYLYMQTSSEAVMYMLFGQSFGRFSDAFENHSGSFFYYLIVLPFITLPFFPDLIKGMLTLRPKANSFELFLMVWFFVVIIFFSFSSTKLPHYLVYGLSPIAYFVEKNLRKNETLAFSLSGLLFHLFIWGVVLAI
;
A
#
# COMPACT_ATOMS: atom_id res chain seq x y z
N ILE A 1 -0.04 -13.42 -1.08
CA ILE A 1 -0.63 -13.10 0.24
C ILE A 1 0.12 -13.83 1.36
N SER A 2 0.35 -15.16 1.27
CA SER A 2 0.96 -15.96 2.34
C SER A 2 2.32 -15.42 2.83
N LEU A 3 3.25 -15.13 1.93
CA LEU A 3 4.55 -14.54 2.28
C LEU A 3 4.40 -13.14 2.88
N GLY A 4 3.47 -12.34 2.37
CA GLY A 4 3.14 -11.04 2.94
C GLY A 4 2.57 -11.14 4.36
N PHE A 5 1.72 -12.14 4.61
CA PHE A 5 1.18 -12.42 5.94
C PHE A 5 2.28 -12.75 6.96
N ILE A 6 3.27 -13.56 6.58
CA ILE A 6 4.41 -13.89 7.43
C ILE A 6 5.20 -12.63 7.82
N THR A 7 5.30 -11.65 6.93
CA THR A 7 6.10 -10.44 7.16
C THR A 7 5.33 -9.30 7.85
N LYS A 8 4.04 -9.15 7.56
CA LYS A 8 3.22 -7.98 7.95
C LYS A 8 1.87 -8.33 8.57
N GLY A 9 1.60 -9.63 8.81
CA GLY A 9 0.36 -10.08 9.44
C GLY A 9 -0.89 -9.76 8.63
N PHE A 10 -1.99 -9.48 9.31
CA PHE A 10 -3.31 -9.27 8.71
C PHE A 10 -3.42 -8.02 7.82
N ALA A 11 -2.55 -7.03 8.00
CA ALA A 11 -2.61 -5.80 7.20
C ALA A 11 -2.52 -6.06 5.69
N ILE A 12 -1.62 -6.96 5.26
CA ILE A 12 -1.49 -7.28 3.83
C ILE A 12 -2.71 -8.05 3.30
N VAL A 13 -3.30 -8.90 4.13
CA VAL A 13 -4.52 -9.65 3.76
C VAL A 13 -5.68 -8.68 3.58
N ALA A 14 -5.83 -7.71 4.49
CA ALA A 14 -6.86 -6.68 4.42
C ALA A 14 -6.69 -5.80 3.17
N ILE A 15 -5.48 -5.31 2.91
CA ILE A 15 -5.21 -4.47 1.72
C ILE A 15 -5.49 -5.24 0.44
N CYS A 16 -4.95 -6.45 0.28
CA CYS A 16 -5.19 -7.27 -0.92
C CYS A 16 -6.67 -7.66 -1.07
N GLY A 17 -7.35 -7.96 0.03
CA GLY A 17 -8.76 -8.28 0.04
C GLY A 17 -9.63 -7.09 -0.38
N LEU A 18 -9.37 -5.92 0.20
CA LEU A 18 -10.08 -4.68 -0.14
C LEU A 18 -9.80 -4.25 -1.58
N ASP A 19 -8.56 -4.33 -2.03
CA ASP A 19 -8.19 -4.01 -3.41
C ASP A 19 -8.94 -4.90 -4.40
N PHE A 20 -8.90 -6.21 -4.19
CA PHE A 20 -9.61 -7.15 -5.05
C PHE A 20 -11.14 -6.97 -4.98
N LEU A 21 -11.70 -6.70 -3.80
CA LEU A 21 -13.12 -6.39 -3.61
C LEU A 21 -13.52 -5.14 -4.42
N CYS A 22 -12.79 -4.04 -4.24
CA CYS A 22 -13.06 -2.78 -4.93
C CYS A 22 -12.91 -2.92 -6.45
N TYR A 23 -11.90 -3.66 -6.91
CA TYR A 23 -11.70 -3.96 -8.32
C TYR A 23 -12.85 -4.79 -8.90
N CYS A 24 -13.29 -5.85 -8.21
CA CYS A 24 -14.43 -6.67 -8.61
C CYS A 24 -15.74 -5.86 -8.61
N PHE A 25 -15.94 -5.01 -7.62
CA PHE A 25 -17.10 -4.12 -7.54
C PHE A 25 -17.12 -3.14 -8.72
N SER A 26 -16.00 -2.48 -9.02
CA SER A 26 -15.87 -1.55 -10.15
C SER A 26 -16.14 -2.21 -11.50
N ASN A 27 -15.89 -3.50 -11.60
CA ASN A 27 -16.13 -4.29 -12.83
C ASN A 27 -17.46 -5.06 -12.83
N ARG A 28 -18.32 -4.88 -11.84
CA ARG A 28 -19.57 -5.64 -11.66
C ARG A 28 -19.37 -7.16 -11.60
N LYS A 29 -18.22 -7.61 -11.08
CA LYS A 29 -17.82 -9.02 -10.97
C LYS A 29 -17.70 -9.49 -9.52
N ILE A 30 -18.63 -9.06 -8.67
CA ILE A 30 -18.57 -9.40 -7.24
C ILE A 30 -18.57 -10.90 -6.95
N ASN A 31 -19.20 -11.71 -7.82
CA ASN A 31 -19.18 -13.18 -7.71
C ASN A 31 -17.76 -13.75 -7.82
N SER A 32 -16.87 -13.12 -8.59
CA SER A 32 -15.47 -13.53 -8.69
C SER A 32 -14.71 -13.32 -7.37
N PHE A 33 -15.06 -12.28 -6.62
CA PHE A 33 -14.53 -12.05 -5.29
C PHE A 33 -14.92 -13.17 -4.32
N PHE A 34 -16.21 -13.50 -4.24
CA PHE A 34 -16.66 -14.59 -3.38
C PHE A 34 -16.11 -15.96 -3.79
N SER A 35 -16.04 -16.22 -5.10
CA SER A 35 -15.40 -17.44 -5.61
C SER A 35 -13.93 -17.56 -5.21
N ALA A 36 -13.18 -16.45 -5.21
CA ALA A 36 -11.78 -16.46 -4.80
C ALA A 36 -11.62 -16.69 -3.28
N ILE A 37 -12.47 -16.05 -2.45
CA ILE A 37 -12.43 -16.23 -0.98
C ILE A 37 -12.86 -17.64 -0.58
N LEU A 38 -13.84 -18.22 -1.26
CA LEU A 38 -14.34 -19.56 -0.97
C LEU A 38 -13.49 -20.67 -1.61
N ASN A 39 -12.38 -20.32 -2.25
CA ASN A 39 -11.51 -21.31 -2.90
C ASN A 39 -10.68 -22.07 -1.87
N ILE A 40 -11.11 -23.31 -1.58
CA ILE A 40 -10.47 -24.20 -0.59
C ILE A 40 -9.01 -24.52 -0.93
N LYS A 41 -8.67 -24.60 -2.24
CA LYS A 41 -7.28 -24.84 -2.68
C LYS A 41 -6.36 -23.66 -2.33
N ALA A 42 -6.86 -22.43 -2.47
CA ALA A 42 -6.13 -21.23 -2.11
C ALA A 42 -5.86 -21.18 -0.59
N TRP A 43 -6.86 -21.54 0.21
CA TRP A 43 -6.71 -21.65 1.67
C TRP A 43 -5.74 -22.77 2.08
N ALA A 44 -5.80 -23.93 1.41
CA ALA A 44 -4.85 -25.01 1.68
C ALA A 44 -3.40 -24.57 1.41
N ILE A 45 -3.14 -23.91 0.28
CA ILE A 45 -1.82 -23.34 -0.05
C ILE A 45 -1.40 -22.30 1.00
N PHE A 46 -2.32 -21.41 1.40
CA PHE A 46 -2.05 -20.41 2.43
C PHE A 46 -1.60 -21.07 3.74
N ILE A 47 -2.34 -22.06 4.21
CA ILE A 47 -2.03 -22.78 5.46
C ILE A 47 -0.69 -23.51 5.34
N ILE A 48 -0.44 -24.22 4.23
CA ILE A 48 0.83 -24.95 4.01
C ILE A 48 2.04 -24.01 4.08
N ILE A 49 1.93 -22.79 3.53
CA ILE A 49 3.04 -21.83 3.53
C ILE A 49 3.22 -21.15 4.90
N VAL A 50 2.12 -20.85 5.59
CA VAL A 50 2.15 -20.07 6.84
C VAL A 50 2.40 -20.95 8.06
N SER A 51 1.89 -22.20 8.07
CA SER A 51 1.97 -23.07 9.26
C SER A 51 3.39 -23.38 9.72
N PRO A 52 4.40 -23.66 8.87
CA PRO A 52 5.75 -23.93 9.36
C PRO A 52 6.34 -22.76 10.15
N TRP A 53 6.08 -21.52 9.67
CA TRP A 53 6.52 -20.31 10.36
C TRP A 53 5.80 -20.12 11.70
N LEU A 54 4.48 -20.33 11.74
CA LEU A 54 3.71 -20.22 12.99
C LEU A 54 4.14 -21.27 14.01
N VAL A 55 4.36 -22.51 13.56
CA VAL A 55 4.85 -23.61 14.45
C VAL A 55 6.22 -23.25 15.00
N TYR A 56 7.15 -22.83 14.15
CA TYR A 56 8.48 -22.41 14.58
C TYR A 56 8.40 -21.26 15.60
N LEU A 57 7.59 -20.25 15.33
CA LEU A 57 7.41 -19.10 16.23
C LEU A 57 6.84 -19.55 17.59
N TYR A 58 5.83 -20.43 17.58
CA TYR A 58 5.25 -20.99 18.79
C TYR A 58 6.25 -21.78 19.62
N MET A 59 7.14 -22.54 18.97
CA MET A 59 8.18 -23.31 19.66
C MET A 59 9.29 -22.42 20.26
N GLN A 60 9.54 -21.25 19.71
CA GLN A 60 10.58 -20.32 20.18
C GLN A 60 10.08 -19.29 21.20
N THR A 61 8.76 -19.07 21.26
CA THR A 61 8.15 -18.04 22.10
C THR A 61 7.00 -18.62 22.93
N SER A 62 6.18 -17.78 23.53
CA SER A 62 4.94 -18.22 24.20
C SER A 62 3.73 -18.07 23.28
N SER A 63 2.63 -18.77 23.61
CA SER A 63 1.34 -18.60 22.94
C SER A 63 0.85 -17.15 22.98
N GLU A 64 1.09 -16.44 24.08
CA GLU A 64 0.74 -15.02 24.24
C GLU A 64 1.51 -14.12 23.27
N ALA A 65 2.82 -14.36 23.09
CA ALA A 65 3.66 -13.63 22.15
C ALA A 65 3.19 -13.83 20.69
N VAL A 66 2.81 -15.06 20.33
CA VAL A 66 2.25 -15.36 19.00
C VAL A 66 0.93 -14.62 18.80
N MET A 67 0.03 -14.66 19.77
CA MET A 67 -1.25 -13.96 19.68
C MET A 67 -1.07 -12.45 19.62
N TYR A 68 -0.15 -11.88 20.41
CA TYR A 68 0.17 -10.45 20.33
C TYR A 68 0.75 -10.07 18.96
N MET A 69 1.64 -10.88 18.40
CA MET A 69 2.23 -10.62 17.09
C MET A 69 1.18 -10.68 15.96
N LEU A 70 0.28 -11.62 16.00
CA LEU A 70 -0.77 -11.77 14.98
C LEU A 70 -1.85 -10.70 15.10
N PHE A 71 -2.39 -10.49 16.30
CA PHE A 71 -3.55 -9.65 16.52
C PHE A 71 -3.18 -8.29 17.12
N GLY A 72 -2.36 -8.25 18.16
CA GLY A 72 -1.99 -7.02 18.85
C GLY A 72 -1.27 -6.04 17.95
N GLN A 73 -0.28 -6.50 17.17
CA GLN A 73 0.43 -5.62 16.25
C GLN A 73 -0.41 -5.18 15.03
N SER A 74 -1.32 -6.02 14.55
CA SER A 74 -2.12 -5.68 13.38
C SER A 74 -3.32 -4.82 13.75
N PHE A 75 -4.14 -5.27 14.69
CA PHE A 75 -5.34 -4.57 15.11
C PHE A 75 -5.05 -3.44 16.10
N GLY A 76 -4.10 -3.61 17.01
CA GLY A 76 -3.69 -2.56 17.94
C GLY A 76 -3.22 -1.29 17.22
N ARG A 77 -2.37 -1.43 16.18
CA ARG A 77 -1.92 -0.27 15.38
C ARG A 77 -3.04 0.38 14.57
N PHE A 78 -4.10 -0.36 14.28
CA PHE A 78 -5.24 0.17 13.55
C PHE A 78 -6.18 0.94 14.47
N SER A 79 -6.46 0.43 15.69
CA SER A 79 -7.39 1.04 16.65
C SER A 79 -6.75 2.12 17.51
N ASP A 80 -5.50 1.95 17.91
CA ASP A 80 -4.81 2.86 18.82
C ASP A 80 -3.56 3.47 18.20
N ALA A 81 -3.25 4.71 18.57
CA ALA A 81 -2.03 5.38 18.16
C ALA A 81 -0.83 4.76 18.89
N PHE A 82 -0.08 3.90 18.19
CA PHE A 82 1.09 3.24 18.75
C PHE A 82 2.26 4.22 18.84
N GLU A 83 2.95 4.27 19.99
CA GLU A 83 4.12 5.13 20.24
C GLU A 83 3.88 6.63 19.93
N ASN A 84 2.68 7.15 20.19
CA ASN A 84 2.29 8.55 19.91
C ASN A 84 2.27 8.94 18.42
N HIS A 85 2.35 7.97 17.49
CA HIS A 85 2.24 8.22 16.05
C HIS A 85 0.78 8.42 15.60
N SER A 86 0.07 9.36 16.23
CA SER A 86 -1.24 9.80 15.79
C SER A 86 -1.12 10.85 14.69
N GLY A 87 -2.19 11.04 13.90
CA GLY A 87 -2.20 12.06 12.86
C GLY A 87 -3.58 12.25 12.24
N SER A 88 -3.70 13.35 11.50
CA SER A 88 -4.92 13.67 10.76
C SER A 88 -5.28 12.57 9.73
N PHE A 89 -6.58 12.44 9.44
CA PHE A 89 -7.06 11.61 8.34
C PHE A 89 -6.35 11.93 7.00
N PHE A 90 -6.03 13.20 6.78
CA PHE A 90 -5.36 13.67 5.56
C PHE A 90 -3.84 13.50 5.57
N TYR A 91 -3.27 12.83 6.58
CA TYR A 91 -1.83 12.64 6.74
C TYR A 91 -1.15 12.15 5.45
N TYR A 92 -1.70 11.10 4.83
CA TYR A 92 -1.09 10.52 3.63
C TYR A 92 -1.19 11.40 2.38
N LEU A 93 -2.19 12.27 2.29
CA LEU A 93 -2.26 13.26 1.22
C LEU A 93 -1.18 14.34 1.37
N ILE A 94 -0.84 14.69 2.62
CA ILE A 94 0.22 15.64 2.92
C ILE A 94 1.60 15.02 2.69
N VAL A 95 1.78 13.77 3.12
CA VAL A 95 3.08 13.07 3.06
C VAL A 95 3.40 12.56 1.64
N LEU A 96 2.39 12.23 0.84
CA LEU A 96 2.55 11.71 -0.52
C LEU A 96 3.48 12.56 -1.41
N PRO A 97 3.33 13.89 -1.50
CA PRO A 97 4.26 14.73 -2.24
C PRO A 97 5.72 14.55 -1.83
N PHE A 98 5.99 14.48 -0.53
CA PHE A 98 7.35 14.36 -0.01
C PHE A 98 7.98 13.00 -0.29
N ILE A 99 7.22 11.92 -0.16
CA ILE A 99 7.71 10.56 -0.41
C ILE A 99 7.93 10.30 -1.89
N THR A 100 7.10 10.89 -2.75
CA THR A 100 7.18 10.67 -4.21
C THR A 100 8.08 11.65 -4.93
N LEU A 101 8.75 12.55 -4.21
CA LEU A 101 9.71 13.46 -4.80
C LEU A 101 10.87 12.72 -5.47
N PRO A 102 11.36 13.26 -6.59
CA PRO A 102 10.94 14.45 -7.33
C PRO A 102 9.77 14.21 -8.30
N PHE A 103 9.18 13.03 -8.29
CA PHE A 103 8.22 12.53 -9.29
C PHE A 103 6.74 12.87 -8.98
N PHE A 104 6.46 13.65 -7.93
CA PHE A 104 5.07 13.96 -7.57
C PHE A 104 4.27 14.62 -8.71
N PRO A 105 4.80 15.61 -9.45
CA PRO A 105 4.08 16.19 -10.59
C PRO A 105 3.77 15.16 -11.66
N ASP A 106 4.68 14.21 -11.91
CA ASP A 106 4.50 13.16 -12.90
C ASP A 106 3.49 12.11 -12.45
N LEU A 107 3.48 11.78 -11.16
CA LEU A 107 2.44 10.96 -10.55
C LEU A 107 1.05 11.55 -10.81
N ILE A 108 0.84 12.82 -10.48
CA ILE A 108 -0.45 13.48 -10.66
C ILE A 108 -0.84 13.55 -12.16
N LYS A 109 0.07 13.96 -13.03
CA LYS A 109 -0.19 14.01 -14.48
C LYS A 109 -0.48 12.61 -15.03
N GLY A 110 0.30 11.61 -14.62
CA GLY A 110 0.08 10.22 -15.00
C GLY A 110 -1.31 9.73 -14.61
N MET A 111 -1.75 10.01 -13.39
CA MET A 111 -3.09 9.65 -12.92
C MET A 111 -4.20 10.40 -13.68
N LEU A 112 -4.07 11.71 -13.89
CA LEU A 112 -5.08 12.53 -14.56
C LEU A 112 -5.23 12.20 -16.06
N THR A 113 -4.18 11.73 -16.70
CA THR A 113 -4.20 11.32 -18.12
C THR A 113 -4.76 9.94 -18.34
N LEU A 114 -4.88 9.12 -17.27
CA LEU A 114 -5.46 7.81 -17.36
C LEU A 114 -6.98 7.89 -17.56
N ARG A 115 -7.46 7.06 -18.48
CA ARG A 115 -8.88 6.75 -18.64
C ARG A 115 -9.06 5.25 -18.53
N PRO A 116 -9.03 4.71 -17.31
CA PRO A 116 -9.04 3.27 -17.11
C PRO A 116 -10.36 2.68 -17.63
N LYS A 117 -10.22 1.71 -18.52
CA LYS A 117 -11.35 0.91 -19.00
C LYS A 117 -11.68 -0.17 -17.99
N ALA A 118 -12.93 -0.63 -17.98
CA ALA A 118 -13.34 -1.79 -17.20
C ALA A 118 -12.42 -3.00 -17.50
N ASN A 119 -12.10 -3.76 -16.47
CA ASN A 119 -11.19 -4.92 -16.51
C ASN A 119 -9.75 -4.61 -16.97
N SER A 120 -9.34 -3.35 -17.00
CA SER A 120 -7.95 -2.99 -17.35
C SER A 120 -7.01 -3.12 -16.15
N PHE A 121 -5.74 -3.36 -16.45
CA PHE A 121 -4.67 -3.32 -15.47
C PHE A 121 -4.53 -1.93 -14.84
N GLU A 122 -4.77 -0.89 -15.61
CA GLU A 122 -4.76 0.50 -15.13
C GLU A 122 -5.83 0.77 -14.07
N LEU A 123 -7.03 0.22 -14.26
CA LEU A 123 -8.09 0.31 -13.25
C LEU A 123 -7.68 -0.41 -11.96
N PHE A 124 -7.08 -1.60 -12.07
CA PHE A 124 -6.59 -2.34 -10.92
C PHE A 124 -5.54 -1.52 -10.14
N LEU A 125 -4.55 -0.91 -10.82
CA LEU A 125 -3.54 -0.08 -10.18
C LEU A 125 -4.14 1.19 -9.55
N MET A 126 -5.13 1.80 -10.18
CA MET A 126 -5.85 2.94 -9.61
C MET A 126 -6.57 2.57 -8.32
N VAL A 127 -7.32 1.48 -8.35
CA VAL A 127 -8.02 0.95 -7.18
C VAL A 127 -7.00 0.67 -6.06
N TRP A 128 -5.92 -0.03 -6.37
CA TRP A 128 -4.86 -0.34 -5.41
C TRP A 128 -4.28 0.93 -4.76
N PHE A 129 -3.95 1.93 -5.54
CA PHE A 129 -3.43 3.20 -5.02
C PHE A 129 -4.39 3.84 -4.01
N PHE A 130 -5.67 3.97 -4.36
CA PHE A 130 -6.64 4.58 -3.48
C PHE A 130 -6.98 3.71 -2.26
N VAL A 131 -7.04 2.40 -2.41
CA VAL A 131 -7.25 1.47 -1.28
C VAL A 131 -6.14 1.64 -0.25
N VAL A 132 -4.87 1.70 -0.64
CA VAL A 132 -3.75 1.90 0.28
C VAL A 132 -3.87 3.22 1.03
N ILE A 133 -4.11 4.33 0.33
CA ILE A 133 -4.23 5.65 0.96
C ILE A 133 -5.41 5.67 1.93
N ILE A 134 -6.58 5.22 1.50
CA ILE A 134 -7.81 5.23 2.30
C ILE A 134 -7.65 4.32 3.51
N PHE A 135 -7.18 3.08 3.32
CA PHE A 135 -7.00 2.11 4.39
C PHE A 135 -6.13 2.66 5.52
N PHE A 136 -4.96 3.19 5.19
CA PHE A 136 -4.08 3.75 6.20
C PHE A 136 -4.55 5.12 6.73
N SER A 137 -5.37 5.86 6.00
CA SER A 137 -6.00 7.08 6.51
C SER A 137 -7.00 6.80 7.64
N PHE A 138 -7.61 5.61 7.65
CA PHE A 138 -8.46 5.16 8.77
C PHE A 138 -7.66 4.55 9.93
N SER A 139 -6.42 4.12 9.72
CA SER A 139 -5.58 3.61 10.81
C SER A 139 -5.27 4.71 11.82
N SER A 140 -5.28 4.41 13.11
CA SER A 140 -4.92 5.36 14.17
C SER A 140 -3.42 5.65 14.17
N THR A 141 -2.58 4.63 13.92
CA THR A 141 -1.13 4.82 13.77
C THR A 141 -0.79 5.30 12.36
N LYS A 142 -0.09 6.45 12.27
CA LYS A 142 0.32 7.09 11.00
C LYS A 142 1.84 6.97 10.82
N LEU A 143 2.27 6.24 9.81
CA LEU A 143 3.69 6.09 9.49
C LEU A 143 3.93 6.32 7.99
N PRO A 144 4.91 7.18 7.60
CA PRO A 144 5.14 7.53 6.20
C PRO A 144 5.39 6.30 5.31
N HIS A 145 6.11 5.30 5.83
CA HIS A 145 6.46 4.09 5.08
C HIS A 145 5.28 3.18 4.75
N TYR A 146 4.07 3.44 5.27
CA TYR A 146 2.88 2.67 4.84
C TYR A 146 2.51 2.93 3.37
N LEU A 147 2.97 4.04 2.79
CA LEU A 147 2.81 4.28 1.34
C LEU A 147 3.62 3.31 0.46
N VAL A 148 4.59 2.58 1.02
CA VAL A 148 5.33 1.52 0.29
C VAL A 148 4.38 0.45 -0.26
N TYR A 149 3.26 0.18 0.41
CA TYR A 149 2.23 -0.74 -0.12
C TYR A 149 1.59 -0.25 -1.44
N GLY A 150 1.66 1.05 -1.72
CA GLY A 150 1.21 1.66 -2.97
C GLY A 150 2.34 1.99 -3.95
N LEU A 151 3.57 1.52 -3.72
CA LEU A 151 4.72 1.90 -4.55
C LEU A 151 4.58 1.45 -6.01
N SER A 152 4.05 0.24 -6.25
CA SER A 152 3.88 -0.29 -7.62
C SER A 152 2.93 0.57 -8.48
N PRO A 153 1.72 0.94 -8.04
CA PRO A 153 0.89 1.86 -8.79
C PRO A 153 1.52 3.26 -8.93
N ILE A 154 2.20 3.77 -7.90
CA ILE A 154 2.90 5.06 -7.97
C ILE A 154 3.94 5.02 -9.10
N ALA A 155 4.81 4.02 -9.11
CA ALA A 155 5.85 3.85 -10.12
C ALA A 155 5.27 3.76 -11.54
N TYR A 156 4.17 3.02 -11.71
CA TYR A 156 3.50 2.90 -13.00
C TYR A 156 2.95 4.23 -13.50
N PHE A 157 2.29 5.02 -12.66
CA PHE A 157 1.72 6.31 -13.06
C PHE A 157 2.79 7.33 -13.42
N VAL A 158 3.88 7.36 -12.64
CA VAL A 158 5.05 8.18 -12.94
C VAL A 158 5.65 7.81 -14.29
N GLU A 159 5.94 6.52 -14.50
CA GLU A 159 6.54 6.01 -15.72
C GLU A 159 5.68 6.30 -16.95
N LYS A 160 4.37 6.11 -16.83
CA LYS A 160 3.44 6.39 -17.94
C LYS A 160 3.44 7.85 -18.38
N ASN A 161 3.58 8.80 -17.45
CA ASN A 161 3.73 10.20 -17.79
C ASN A 161 5.08 10.50 -18.43
N LEU A 162 6.17 9.92 -17.90
CA LEU A 162 7.52 10.09 -18.42
C LEU A 162 7.66 9.61 -19.86
N ARG A 163 7.12 8.43 -20.18
CA ARG A 163 7.13 7.91 -21.57
C ARG A 163 6.37 8.80 -22.55
N LYS A 164 5.34 9.48 -22.10
CA LYS A 164 4.53 10.35 -22.96
C LYS A 164 5.20 11.70 -23.24
N ASN A 165 5.99 12.16 -22.29
CA ASN A 165 6.67 13.47 -22.34
C ASN A 165 8.19 13.22 -22.45
N GLU A 166 8.69 13.01 -23.66
CA GLU A 166 10.13 12.81 -23.92
C GLU A 166 11.01 14.04 -23.59
N THR A 167 10.47 15.07 -22.94
CA THR A 167 11.16 16.32 -22.68
C THR A 167 11.81 16.36 -21.31
N LEU A 168 13.08 16.76 -21.29
CA LEU A 168 13.95 17.08 -20.14
C LEU A 168 13.38 18.07 -19.10
N ALA A 169 12.21 18.66 -19.34
CA ALA A 169 11.54 19.60 -18.43
C ALA A 169 11.20 18.97 -17.05
N PHE A 170 11.03 17.65 -17.02
CA PHE A 170 10.91 16.86 -15.80
C PHE A 170 12.14 16.97 -14.89
N SER A 171 13.34 16.89 -15.47
CA SER A 171 14.57 16.84 -14.68
C SER A 171 14.84 18.14 -13.92
N LEU A 172 14.44 19.28 -14.44
CA LEU A 172 14.79 20.57 -13.86
C LEU A 172 13.93 20.89 -12.62
N SER A 173 12.63 20.73 -12.67
CA SER A 173 11.76 20.97 -11.51
C SER A 173 11.99 19.95 -10.38
N GLY A 174 12.20 18.69 -10.75
CA GLY A 174 12.56 17.64 -9.79
C GLY A 174 13.94 17.86 -9.18
N LEU A 175 14.92 18.25 -9.99
CA LEU A 175 16.28 18.57 -9.52
C LEU A 175 16.26 19.79 -8.60
N LEU A 176 15.58 20.88 -8.98
CA LEU A 176 15.48 22.09 -8.16
C LEU A 176 14.79 21.81 -6.82
N PHE A 177 13.74 20.99 -6.83
CA PHE A 177 13.08 20.61 -5.59
C PHE A 177 13.96 19.69 -4.71
N HIS A 178 14.69 18.77 -5.32
CA HIS A 178 15.65 17.92 -4.61
C HIS A 178 16.76 18.74 -3.99
N LEU A 179 17.33 19.69 -4.74
CA LEU A 179 18.33 20.63 -4.23
C LEU A 179 17.78 21.52 -3.11
N PHE A 180 16.53 21.95 -3.21
CA PHE A 180 15.86 22.71 -2.15
C PHE A 180 15.73 21.89 -0.86
N ILE A 181 15.25 20.64 -0.93
CA ILE A 181 15.15 19.75 0.24
C ILE A 181 16.53 19.50 0.87
N TRP A 182 17.54 19.16 0.05
CA TRP A 182 18.90 18.98 0.57
C TRP A 182 19.48 20.26 1.16
N GLY A 183 19.18 21.40 0.56
CA GLY A 183 19.57 22.71 1.11
C GLY A 183 18.97 22.97 2.49
N VAL A 184 17.69 22.62 2.69
CA VAL A 184 17.03 22.74 4.00
C VAL A 184 17.61 21.74 5.01
N VAL A 185 17.85 20.49 4.62
CA VAL A 185 18.42 19.45 5.51
C VAL A 185 19.85 19.80 5.94
N LEU A 186 20.64 20.42 5.07
CA LEU A 186 22.02 20.84 5.39
C LEU A 186 22.10 22.16 6.19
N ALA A 187 21.00 22.92 6.23
CA ALA A 187 20.91 24.18 6.97
C ALA A 187 20.42 24.01 8.43
N ILE A 188 19.95 22.82 8.79
CA ILE A 188 19.51 22.43 10.14
C ILE A 188 20.60 21.62 10.83
#